data_5871dcf43bc5246cdd4cbab3166abca2
#
_entry.id   5871dcf43bc5246cdd4cbab3166abca2
#
_cell.length_a   1.000
_cell.length_b   1.000
_cell.length_c   1.000
_cell.angle_alpha   90.00
_cell.angle_beta   90.00
_cell.angle_gamma   90.00
#
_symmetry.space_group_name_H-M   'P 1'
#
loop_
_entity.id
_entity.type
_entity.pdbx_description
1 polymer ?
#
loop_
_entity_poly.entity_id
_entity_poly.type
_entity_poly.pdbx_seq_one_letter_code
_entity_poly.pdbx_strand_id
1 'polypeptide(L)'
;MTETLTVLYEDDDVAAVSKPPGVVAHPVGSKSAGVTMADLIAKRWPAVAGVGPAERHGLVHRLDKDTSGVVLVAKTARAFEALTAQFAERQVEKRYTALVEGVPAVPRGRIDAPVGRHYAKGERMTVHPDGRHAETKYEIVETVGDAGRGGAAYALLDVWPSTGRTHQIRVHLAALGHPVAGDTAYGATERPVGLGRQFLHAAEIKFVHPVTGKQIRVKDPLPADLAAFLKELR
;
A
#
# COMPACT_ATOMS: atom_id res chain seq x y z
N MET A 1 9.04 16.74 10.25
CA MET A 1 8.85 15.63 9.28
C MET A 1 10.24 15.06 9.00
N THR A 2 10.44 13.79 9.21
CA THR A 2 11.73 13.11 9.05
C THR A 2 12.21 13.22 7.60
N GLU A 3 13.26 14.01 7.38
CA GLU A 3 13.93 14.13 6.07
C GLU A 3 14.74 12.87 5.70
N THR A 4 14.67 11.82 6.51
CA THR A 4 15.52 10.64 6.38
C THR A 4 14.70 9.46 5.86
N LEU A 5 15.14 8.89 4.74
CA LEU A 5 14.58 7.71 4.12
C LEU A 5 15.06 6.44 4.86
N THR A 6 14.13 5.64 5.38
CA THR A 6 14.48 4.35 5.99
C THR A 6 14.70 3.30 4.90
N VAL A 7 15.93 2.81 4.77
CA VAL A 7 16.32 1.77 3.81
C VAL A 7 16.17 0.41 4.46
N LEU A 8 15.40 -0.49 3.83
CA LEU A 8 15.12 -1.85 4.29
C LEU A 8 16.00 -2.90 3.60
N TYR A 9 16.39 -2.61 2.36
CA TYR A 9 17.29 -3.40 1.52
C TYR A 9 18.00 -2.48 0.54
N GLU A 10 19.27 -2.73 0.25
CA GLU A 10 20.03 -1.99 -0.75
C GLU A 10 21.16 -2.85 -1.32
N ASP A 11 21.32 -2.79 -2.65
CA ASP A 11 22.51 -3.20 -3.39
C ASP A 11 22.80 -2.21 -4.52
N ASP A 12 23.60 -2.59 -5.50
CA ASP A 12 24.00 -1.69 -6.60
C ASP A 12 22.83 -1.40 -7.57
N ASP A 13 21.87 -2.30 -7.71
CA ASP A 13 20.81 -2.23 -8.71
C ASP A 13 19.42 -1.88 -8.14
N VAL A 14 19.15 -2.27 -6.90
CA VAL A 14 17.81 -2.16 -6.29
C VAL A 14 17.91 -1.65 -4.85
N ALA A 15 16.95 -0.85 -4.46
CA ALA A 15 16.69 -0.58 -3.05
C ALA A 15 15.22 -0.84 -2.70
N ALA A 16 14.96 -1.18 -1.45
CA ALA A 16 13.63 -1.18 -0.86
C ALA A 16 13.62 -0.23 0.33
N VAL A 17 12.62 0.63 0.37
CA VAL A 17 12.51 1.68 1.39
C VAL A 17 11.16 1.62 2.10
N SER A 18 11.12 2.04 3.36
CA SER A 18 9.88 2.24 4.09
C SER A 18 9.29 3.62 3.75
N LYS A 19 8.10 3.64 3.14
CA LYS A 19 7.37 4.88 2.92
C LYS A 19 6.58 5.24 4.19
N PRO A 20 6.80 6.39 4.81
CA PRO A 20 5.96 6.86 5.90
C PRO A 20 4.56 7.25 5.40
N PRO A 21 3.53 7.30 6.28
CA PRO A 21 2.24 7.88 5.95
C PRO A 21 2.36 9.38 5.72
N GLY A 22 1.38 9.97 5.00
CA GLY A 22 1.32 11.40 4.71
C GLY A 22 2.19 11.86 3.54
N VAL A 23 3.09 11.01 3.03
CA VAL A 23 4.01 11.32 1.92
C VAL A 23 3.47 10.74 0.61
N VAL A 24 3.35 11.56 -0.43
CA VAL A 24 2.97 11.14 -1.79
C VAL A 24 4.14 10.42 -2.45
N ALA A 25 3.88 9.38 -3.23
CA ALA A 25 4.94 8.61 -3.89
C ALA A 25 5.74 9.45 -4.90
N HIS A 26 5.05 10.14 -5.82
CA HIS A 26 5.64 11.04 -6.82
C HIS A 26 4.64 12.16 -7.16
N PRO A 27 5.07 13.27 -7.75
CA PRO A 27 4.18 14.36 -8.14
C PRO A 27 3.04 13.87 -9.05
N VAL A 28 1.83 14.39 -8.84
CA VAL A 28 0.66 14.13 -9.70
C VAL A 28 0.16 15.48 -10.21
N GLY A 29 0.59 15.83 -11.43
CA GLY A 29 0.30 17.15 -12.03
C GLY A 29 0.95 18.30 -11.26
N SER A 30 0.51 19.53 -11.52
CA SER A 30 1.05 20.77 -10.92
C SER A 30 0.69 20.99 -9.45
N LYS A 31 -0.05 20.08 -8.82
CA LYS A 31 -0.64 20.26 -7.48
C LYS A 31 0.10 19.56 -6.32
N SER A 32 1.25 18.95 -6.55
CA SER A 32 2.01 18.35 -5.46
C SER A 32 2.69 19.42 -4.60
N ALA A 33 2.00 19.87 -3.56
CA ALA A 33 2.62 20.66 -2.51
C ALA A 33 3.34 19.73 -1.52
N GLY A 34 4.66 19.90 -1.38
CA GLY A 34 5.48 19.18 -0.39
C GLY A 34 6.43 18.13 -0.99
N VAL A 35 7.30 17.63 -0.15
CA VAL A 35 8.33 16.63 -0.49
C VAL A 35 7.66 15.28 -0.76
N THR A 36 8.02 14.66 -1.87
CA THR A 36 7.54 13.33 -2.27
C THR A 36 8.57 12.23 -1.96
N MET A 37 8.16 10.96 -2.05
CA MET A 37 9.13 9.85 -1.97
C MET A 37 10.18 9.92 -3.08
N ALA A 38 9.77 10.31 -4.30
CA ALA A 38 10.69 10.51 -5.41
C ALA A 38 11.78 11.53 -5.08
N ASP A 39 11.43 12.66 -4.44
CA ASP A 39 12.41 13.67 -4.01
C ASP A 39 13.38 13.12 -2.94
N LEU A 40 12.88 12.38 -1.97
CA LEU A 40 13.71 11.75 -0.94
C LEU A 40 14.67 10.70 -1.52
N ILE A 41 14.20 9.93 -2.52
CA ILE A 41 14.97 8.94 -3.25
C ILE A 41 16.07 9.63 -4.05
N ALA A 42 15.76 10.68 -4.82
CA ALA A 42 16.75 11.45 -5.58
C ALA A 42 17.78 12.12 -4.68
N LYS A 43 17.38 12.61 -3.51
CA LYS A 43 18.31 13.17 -2.49
C LYS A 43 19.26 12.10 -1.94
N ARG A 44 18.77 10.87 -1.71
CA ARG A 44 19.56 9.75 -1.15
C ARG A 44 20.50 9.14 -2.20
N TRP A 45 20.02 9.02 -3.43
CA TRP A 45 20.75 8.43 -4.56
C TRP A 45 20.65 9.35 -5.78
N PRO A 46 21.50 10.38 -5.92
CA PRO A 46 21.40 11.34 -7.02
C PRO A 46 21.44 10.71 -8.42
N ALA A 47 22.16 9.59 -8.58
CA ALA A 47 22.25 8.86 -9.85
C ALA A 47 20.89 8.27 -10.30
N VAL A 48 19.94 8.07 -9.38
CA VAL A 48 18.60 7.52 -9.67
C VAL A 48 17.69 8.56 -10.34
N ALA A 49 18.03 9.84 -10.32
CA ALA A 49 17.24 10.91 -10.92
C ALA A 49 16.98 10.72 -12.43
N GLY A 50 17.87 10.01 -13.15
CA GLY A 50 17.72 9.66 -14.55
C GLY A 50 17.11 8.27 -14.81
N VAL A 51 16.69 7.53 -13.80
CA VAL A 51 16.15 6.18 -13.94
C VAL A 51 14.62 6.19 -14.05
N GLY A 52 14.10 5.72 -15.18
CA GLY A 52 12.68 5.72 -15.48
C GLY A 52 12.13 7.12 -15.79
N PRO A 53 10.81 7.36 -15.66
CA PRO A 53 10.20 8.67 -15.84
C PRO A 53 10.79 9.71 -14.88
N ALA A 54 11.02 10.93 -15.38
CA ALA A 54 11.74 11.99 -14.66
C ALA A 54 11.15 12.31 -13.27
N GLU A 55 9.82 12.23 -13.13
CA GLU A 55 9.12 12.52 -11.87
C GLU A 55 9.08 11.33 -10.89
N ARG A 56 9.63 10.15 -11.27
CA ARG A 56 9.56 8.92 -10.45
C ARG A 56 10.88 8.54 -9.81
N HIS A 57 12.01 8.97 -10.37
CA HIS A 57 13.34 8.70 -9.83
C HIS A 57 13.53 7.23 -9.39
N GLY A 58 13.35 6.29 -10.33
CA GLY A 58 13.49 4.86 -10.07
C GLY A 58 12.32 4.16 -9.38
N LEU A 59 11.27 4.86 -8.97
CA LEU A 59 10.08 4.24 -8.39
C LEU A 59 9.35 3.38 -9.43
N VAL A 60 9.25 2.08 -9.20
CA VAL A 60 8.59 1.11 -10.08
C VAL A 60 7.12 0.87 -9.74
N HIS A 61 6.69 1.26 -8.53
CA HIS A 61 5.30 1.22 -8.09
C HIS A 61 5.01 2.34 -7.08
N ARG A 62 3.77 2.39 -6.58
CA ARG A 62 3.35 3.42 -5.62
C ARG A 62 2.45 2.84 -4.52
N LEU A 63 2.44 3.53 -3.38
CA LEU A 63 1.44 3.41 -2.33
C LEU A 63 0.60 4.70 -2.28
N ASP A 64 -0.60 4.63 -1.70
CA ASP A 64 -1.42 5.81 -1.43
C ASP A 64 -0.71 6.72 -0.40
N LYS A 65 -1.08 8.00 -0.36
CA LYS A 65 -0.47 9.01 0.52
C LYS A 65 -0.35 8.54 1.97
N ASP A 66 -1.45 8.05 2.53
CA ASP A 66 -1.54 7.67 3.94
C ASP A 66 -1.30 6.17 4.20
N THR A 67 -1.02 5.38 3.17
CA THR A 67 -0.54 4.00 3.29
C THR A 67 0.96 4.01 3.52
N SER A 68 1.40 3.34 4.57
CA SER A 68 2.82 3.12 4.89
C SER A 68 3.33 1.79 4.33
N GLY A 69 4.64 1.58 4.30
CA GLY A 69 5.24 0.29 4.00
C GLY A 69 6.23 0.27 2.87
N VAL A 70 6.61 -0.94 2.46
CA VAL A 70 7.69 -1.19 1.50
C VAL A 70 7.39 -0.61 0.12
N VAL A 71 8.37 0.13 -0.41
CA VAL A 71 8.40 0.59 -1.80
C VAL A 71 9.72 0.19 -2.43
N LEU A 72 9.69 -0.35 -3.66
CA LEU A 72 10.87 -0.71 -4.45
C LEU A 72 11.35 0.46 -5.31
N VAL A 73 12.66 0.60 -5.37
CA VAL A 73 13.38 1.58 -6.16
C VAL A 73 14.39 0.86 -7.03
N ALA A 74 14.34 1.05 -8.34
CA ALA A 74 15.39 0.65 -9.26
C ALA A 74 16.49 1.72 -9.27
N LYS A 75 17.74 1.32 -9.03
CA LYS A 75 18.91 2.22 -9.03
C LYS A 75 19.55 2.34 -10.41
N THR A 76 19.25 1.40 -11.32
CA THR A 76 19.76 1.37 -12.70
C THR A 76 18.62 1.26 -13.71
N ALA A 77 18.84 1.70 -14.95
CA ALA A 77 17.85 1.59 -16.04
C ALA A 77 17.45 0.13 -16.29
N ARG A 78 18.42 -0.78 -16.31
CA ARG A 78 18.19 -2.23 -16.46
C ARG A 78 17.29 -2.78 -15.36
N ALA A 79 17.53 -2.38 -14.11
CA ALA A 79 16.70 -2.81 -12.99
C ALA A 79 15.28 -2.23 -13.09
N PHE A 80 15.14 -0.98 -13.57
CA PHE A 80 13.84 -0.35 -13.78
C PHE A 80 12.99 -1.09 -14.80
N GLU A 81 13.56 -1.43 -15.95
CA GLU A 81 12.89 -2.18 -17.00
C GLU A 81 12.43 -3.57 -16.51
N ALA A 82 13.36 -4.33 -15.90
CA ALA A 82 13.08 -5.67 -15.41
C ALA A 82 12.04 -5.69 -14.27
N LEU A 83 12.14 -4.78 -13.30
CA LEU A 83 11.14 -4.71 -12.22
C LEU A 83 9.78 -4.24 -12.75
N THR A 84 9.75 -3.28 -13.67
CA THR A 84 8.49 -2.83 -14.30
C THR A 84 7.80 -3.99 -15.05
N ALA A 85 8.56 -4.83 -15.76
CA ALA A 85 8.05 -6.03 -16.40
C ALA A 85 7.47 -7.01 -15.37
N GLN A 86 8.18 -7.29 -14.26
CA GLN A 86 7.67 -8.16 -13.19
C GLN A 86 6.36 -7.65 -12.58
N PHE A 87 6.20 -6.32 -12.39
CA PHE A 87 4.92 -5.74 -11.95
C PHE A 87 3.81 -5.91 -12.99
N ALA A 88 4.11 -5.70 -14.28
CA ALA A 88 3.15 -5.87 -15.37
C ALA A 88 2.68 -7.32 -15.50
N GLU A 89 3.60 -8.28 -15.34
CA GLU A 89 3.36 -9.74 -15.41
C GLU A 89 2.83 -10.33 -14.09
N ARG A 90 2.65 -9.50 -13.04
CA ARG A 90 2.16 -9.91 -11.71
C ARG A 90 3.07 -10.91 -10.99
N GLN A 91 4.36 -10.88 -11.26
CA GLN A 91 5.37 -11.74 -10.62
C GLN A 91 5.80 -11.21 -9.25
N VAL A 92 5.56 -9.92 -8.97
CA VAL A 92 5.84 -9.31 -7.67
C VAL A 92 4.72 -9.64 -6.70
N GLU A 93 5.04 -10.39 -5.64
CA GLU A 93 4.11 -10.65 -4.55
C GLU A 93 4.16 -9.50 -3.55
N LYS A 94 2.98 -9.05 -3.12
CA LYS A 94 2.82 -7.98 -2.11
C LYS A 94 1.89 -8.47 -1.02
N ARG A 95 2.29 -8.31 0.23
CA ARG A 95 1.43 -8.56 1.37
C ARG A 95 1.24 -7.26 2.16
N TYR A 96 0.00 -6.96 2.43
CA TYR A 96 -0.41 -5.83 3.27
C TYR A 96 -1.01 -6.35 4.57
N THR A 97 -0.86 -5.58 5.63
CA THR A 97 -1.62 -5.73 6.86
C THR A 97 -2.69 -4.65 6.87
N ALA A 98 -3.94 -5.04 7.03
CA ALA A 98 -5.09 -4.15 7.11
C ALA A 98 -5.96 -4.50 8.32
N LEU A 99 -6.45 -3.49 9.04
CA LEU A 99 -7.51 -3.66 10.02
C LEU A 99 -8.82 -3.20 9.39
N VAL A 100 -9.87 -4.01 9.46
CA VAL A 100 -11.18 -3.68 8.88
C VAL A 100 -12.26 -3.60 9.95
N GLU A 101 -13.28 -2.79 9.69
CA GLU A 101 -14.47 -2.66 10.54
C GLU A 101 -15.35 -3.91 10.40
N GLY A 102 -15.78 -4.46 11.52
CA GLY A 102 -16.49 -5.73 11.57
C GLY A 102 -15.60 -6.92 11.25
N VAL A 103 -16.20 -8.10 11.22
CA VAL A 103 -15.51 -9.38 10.97
C VAL A 103 -16.13 -10.03 9.73
N PRO A 104 -15.36 -10.23 8.64
CA PRO A 104 -15.84 -10.94 7.47
C PRO A 104 -16.36 -12.34 7.84
N ALA A 105 -17.52 -12.73 7.31
CA ALA A 105 -18.13 -14.04 7.59
C ALA A 105 -17.26 -15.21 7.09
N VAL A 106 -16.42 -14.97 6.08
CA VAL A 106 -15.51 -15.96 5.49
C VAL A 106 -14.07 -15.61 5.90
N PRO A 107 -13.35 -16.50 6.63
CA PRO A 107 -12.02 -16.19 7.15
C PRO A 107 -10.94 -16.01 6.07
N ARG A 108 -11.16 -16.54 4.87
CA ARG A 108 -10.30 -16.39 3.69
C ARG A 108 -11.15 -16.14 2.46
N GLY A 109 -10.80 -15.13 1.68
CA GLY A 109 -11.59 -14.79 0.50
C GLY A 109 -10.76 -14.24 -0.64
N ARG A 110 -11.40 -14.20 -1.82
CA ARG A 110 -10.91 -13.55 -3.03
C ARG A 110 -11.98 -12.59 -3.53
N ILE A 111 -11.61 -11.34 -3.71
CA ILE A 111 -12.44 -10.30 -4.30
C ILE A 111 -11.92 -10.09 -5.73
N ASP A 112 -12.72 -10.50 -6.71
CA ASP A 112 -12.45 -10.32 -8.14
C ASP A 112 -13.48 -9.36 -8.69
N ALA A 113 -13.17 -8.07 -8.67
CA ALA A 113 -14.12 -7.02 -9.03
C ALA A 113 -13.38 -5.84 -9.69
N PRO A 114 -13.83 -5.37 -10.87
CA PRO A 114 -13.16 -4.28 -11.57
C PRO A 114 -13.22 -2.97 -10.78
N VAL A 115 -12.11 -2.20 -10.77
CA VAL A 115 -12.01 -0.92 -10.10
C VAL A 115 -11.91 0.21 -11.12
N GLY A 116 -12.81 1.18 -11.02
CA GLY A 116 -12.91 2.35 -11.87
C GLY A 116 -13.09 3.64 -11.08
N ARG A 117 -13.12 4.80 -11.77
CA ARG A 117 -13.43 6.08 -11.15
C ARG A 117 -14.93 6.18 -10.87
N HIS A 118 -15.29 6.78 -9.75
CA HIS A 118 -16.70 7.05 -9.42
C HIS A 118 -17.17 8.27 -10.23
N TYR A 119 -18.20 8.10 -11.06
CA TYR A 119 -18.67 9.16 -11.98
C TYR A 119 -19.07 10.47 -11.31
N ALA A 120 -19.67 10.41 -10.12
CA ALA A 120 -20.20 11.59 -9.42
C ALA A 120 -19.31 12.12 -8.29
N LYS A 121 -18.27 11.40 -7.86
CA LYS A 121 -17.44 11.75 -6.69
C LYS A 121 -15.96 11.99 -7.05
N GLY A 122 -15.71 12.58 -8.21
CA GLY A 122 -14.39 13.09 -8.60
C GLY A 122 -13.27 12.03 -8.59
N GLU A 123 -12.33 12.17 -7.67
CA GLU A 123 -11.15 11.30 -7.60
C GLU A 123 -11.37 9.96 -6.88
N ARG A 124 -12.58 9.71 -6.34
CA ARG A 124 -12.88 8.44 -5.69
C ARG A 124 -12.92 7.28 -6.68
N MET A 125 -12.42 6.15 -6.24
CA MET A 125 -12.52 4.88 -6.96
C MET A 125 -13.74 4.10 -6.46
N THR A 126 -14.24 3.18 -7.29
CA THR A 126 -15.35 2.29 -6.93
C THR A 126 -15.21 0.96 -7.65
N VAL A 127 -15.88 -0.08 -7.16
CA VAL A 127 -16.16 -1.27 -7.97
C VAL A 127 -17.15 -0.87 -9.04
N HIS A 128 -16.79 -1.08 -10.32
CA HIS A 128 -17.62 -0.69 -11.46
C HIS A 128 -17.36 -1.62 -12.66
N PRO A 129 -18.40 -2.07 -13.38
CA PRO A 129 -18.25 -2.99 -14.52
C PRO A 129 -17.27 -2.50 -15.59
N ASP A 130 -17.26 -1.20 -15.89
CA ASP A 130 -16.35 -0.59 -16.87
C ASP A 130 -14.96 -0.28 -16.27
N GLY A 131 -14.71 -0.66 -15.01
CA GLY A 131 -13.44 -0.53 -14.36
C GLY A 131 -12.39 -1.48 -14.93
N ARG A 132 -11.14 -1.27 -14.53
CA ARG A 132 -10.05 -2.18 -14.90
C ARG A 132 -10.07 -3.39 -13.96
N HIS A 133 -9.88 -4.59 -14.51
CA HIS A 133 -9.78 -5.83 -13.73
C HIS A 133 -8.87 -5.64 -12.50
N ALA A 134 -9.38 -6.07 -11.35
CA ALA A 134 -8.67 -6.02 -10.08
C ALA A 134 -9.00 -7.24 -9.23
N GLU A 135 -7.98 -7.81 -8.60
CA GLU A 135 -8.09 -8.98 -7.74
C GLU A 135 -7.34 -8.78 -6.43
N THR A 136 -7.99 -9.11 -5.32
CA THR A 136 -7.45 -9.02 -3.97
C THR A 136 -7.82 -10.27 -3.18
N LYS A 137 -6.84 -10.97 -2.62
CA LYS A 137 -7.05 -12.07 -1.66
C LYS A 137 -6.87 -11.53 -0.24
N TYR A 138 -7.58 -12.10 0.71
CA TYR A 138 -7.42 -11.79 2.12
C TYR A 138 -7.55 -13.02 3.01
N GLU A 139 -6.96 -12.94 4.19
CA GLU A 139 -7.08 -13.92 5.27
C GLU A 139 -7.18 -13.18 6.60
N ILE A 140 -8.13 -13.59 7.47
CA ILE A 140 -8.22 -13.09 8.84
C ILE A 140 -7.09 -13.70 9.66
N VAL A 141 -6.25 -12.82 10.21
CA VAL A 141 -5.17 -13.21 11.13
C VAL A 141 -5.66 -13.23 12.56
N GLU A 142 -6.50 -12.25 12.94
CA GLU A 142 -6.96 -12.05 14.30
C GLU A 142 -8.26 -11.24 14.29
N THR A 143 -9.13 -11.49 15.24
CA THR A 143 -10.30 -10.65 15.54
C THR A 143 -10.05 -9.91 16.84
N VAL A 144 -10.24 -8.59 16.85
CA VAL A 144 -9.97 -7.73 17.99
C VAL A 144 -11.13 -6.78 18.27
N GLY A 145 -11.16 -6.21 19.48
CA GLY A 145 -12.28 -5.41 19.96
C GLY A 145 -13.39 -6.26 20.56
N ASP A 146 -14.27 -5.65 21.33
CA ASP A 146 -15.31 -6.35 22.08
C ASP A 146 -16.72 -5.92 21.66
N ALA A 147 -17.26 -6.56 20.64
CA ALA A 147 -18.65 -6.36 20.20
C ALA A 147 -19.68 -6.74 21.29
N GLY A 148 -19.31 -7.64 22.21
CA GLY A 148 -20.19 -8.09 23.29
C GLY A 148 -20.38 -7.07 24.41
N ARG A 149 -19.47 -6.10 24.54
CA ARG A 149 -19.51 -4.98 25.52
C ARG A 149 -19.91 -3.64 24.90
N GLY A 150 -20.49 -3.66 23.69
CA GLY A 150 -20.86 -2.43 22.98
C GLY A 150 -19.70 -1.74 22.26
N GLY A 151 -18.53 -2.37 22.19
CA GLY A 151 -17.39 -1.94 21.41
C GLY A 151 -17.51 -2.35 19.94
N ALA A 152 -16.72 -1.71 19.07
CA ALA A 152 -16.62 -2.13 17.66
C ALA A 152 -15.75 -3.39 17.55
N ALA A 153 -16.22 -4.39 16.80
CA ALA A 153 -15.39 -5.51 16.40
C ALA A 153 -14.58 -5.15 15.15
N TYR A 154 -13.34 -5.62 15.11
CA TYR A 154 -12.44 -5.46 13.97
C TYR A 154 -11.82 -6.80 13.60
N ALA A 155 -11.44 -6.95 12.34
CA ALA A 155 -10.61 -8.05 11.89
C ALA A 155 -9.27 -7.52 11.36
N LEU A 156 -8.17 -8.09 11.87
CA LEU A 156 -6.83 -7.89 11.30
C LEU A 156 -6.66 -8.87 10.15
N LEU A 157 -6.34 -8.34 8.98
CA LEU A 157 -6.20 -9.11 7.76
C LEU A 157 -4.77 -9.06 7.23
N ASP A 158 -4.29 -10.20 6.72
CA ASP A 158 -3.28 -10.22 5.67
C ASP A 158 -3.98 -10.12 4.31
N VAL A 159 -3.49 -9.26 3.42
CA VAL A 159 -4.12 -8.93 2.13
C VAL A 159 -3.10 -9.01 1.02
N TRP A 160 -3.42 -9.75 -0.07
CA TRP A 160 -2.55 -9.93 -1.23
C TRP A 160 -3.24 -9.43 -2.51
N PRO A 161 -2.96 -8.19 -2.95
CA PRO A 161 -3.44 -7.70 -4.24
C PRO A 161 -2.58 -8.26 -5.38
N SER A 162 -3.17 -9.04 -6.31
CA SER A 162 -2.48 -9.51 -7.52
C SER A 162 -2.39 -8.43 -8.61
N THR A 163 -3.19 -7.37 -8.50
CA THR A 163 -3.18 -6.19 -9.37
C THR A 163 -2.82 -4.94 -8.55
N GLY A 164 -2.67 -3.76 -9.18
CA GLY A 164 -2.28 -2.51 -8.51
C GLY A 164 -3.12 -1.31 -8.96
N ARG A 165 -4.47 -1.37 -8.79
CA ARG A 165 -5.34 -0.22 -9.11
C ARG A 165 -5.30 0.79 -7.98
N THR A 166 -5.54 2.05 -8.31
CA THR A 166 -5.64 3.12 -7.30
C THR A 166 -6.67 2.75 -6.24
N HIS A 167 -6.28 2.85 -4.97
CA HIS A 167 -7.11 2.52 -3.80
C HIS A 167 -7.71 1.10 -3.78
N GLN A 168 -7.17 0.16 -4.56
CA GLN A 168 -7.77 -1.16 -4.79
C GLN A 168 -8.19 -1.89 -3.50
N ILE A 169 -7.27 -2.09 -2.56
CA ILE A 169 -7.57 -2.80 -1.29
C ILE A 169 -8.69 -2.11 -0.54
N ARG A 170 -8.64 -0.79 -0.43
CA ARG A 170 -9.61 0.04 0.29
C ARG A 170 -11.01 -0.07 -0.32
N VAL A 171 -11.10 0.01 -1.65
CA VAL A 171 -12.34 -0.12 -2.41
C VAL A 171 -12.90 -1.54 -2.31
N HIS A 172 -12.07 -2.57 -2.46
CA HIS A 172 -12.49 -3.96 -2.40
C HIS A 172 -13.04 -4.33 -1.02
N LEU A 173 -12.33 -3.98 0.06
CA LEU A 173 -12.76 -4.27 1.43
C LEU A 173 -14.03 -3.49 1.79
N ALA A 174 -14.15 -2.23 1.35
CA ALA A 174 -15.38 -1.47 1.52
C ALA A 174 -16.56 -2.07 0.75
N ALA A 175 -16.36 -2.55 -0.48
CA ALA A 175 -17.39 -3.23 -1.27
C ALA A 175 -17.81 -4.57 -0.66
N LEU A 176 -16.92 -5.23 0.10
CA LEU A 176 -17.23 -6.43 0.87
C LEU A 176 -18.09 -6.12 2.12
N GLY A 177 -18.27 -4.85 2.48
CA GLY A 177 -18.97 -4.41 3.70
C GLY A 177 -18.04 -4.24 4.91
N HIS A 178 -16.73 -4.41 4.73
CA HIS A 178 -15.71 -4.31 5.77
C HIS A 178 -14.64 -3.29 5.39
N PRO A 179 -14.94 -1.97 5.45
CA PRO A 179 -13.98 -0.94 5.09
C PRO A 179 -12.76 -0.96 6.00
N VAL A 180 -11.64 -0.48 5.50
CA VAL A 180 -10.42 -0.33 6.30
C VAL A 180 -10.66 0.66 7.43
N ALA A 181 -10.34 0.30 8.66
CA ALA A 181 -10.51 1.14 9.83
C ALA A 181 -9.79 2.49 9.65
N GLY A 182 -10.47 3.58 9.96
CA GLY A 182 -9.96 4.95 9.78
C GLY A 182 -9.94 5.46 8.34
N ASP A 183 -10.47 4.72 7.37
CA ASP A 183 -10.60 5.17 5.98
C ASP A 183 -11.86 6.00 5.76
N THR A 184 -11.78 7.31 5.99
CA THR A 184 -12.91 8.23 5.80
C THR A 184 -13.32 8.44 4.34
N ALA A 185 -12.54 7.95 3.38
CA ALA A 185 -12.92 8.01 1.97
C ALA A 185 -13.87 6.87 1.56
N TYR A 186 -13.73 5.69 2.15
CA TYR A 186 -14.47 4.48 1.76
C TYR A 186 -15.22 3.81 2.91
N GLY A 187 -14.93 4.17 4.16
CA GLY A 187 -15.52 3.64 5.38
C GLY A 187 -16.40 4.62 6.11
N ALA A 188 -16.32 4.61 7.43
CA ALA A 188 -17.02 5.52 8.31
C ALA A 188 -16.60 6.99 8.07
N THR A 189 -17.53 7.91 8.38
CA THR A 189 -17.26 9.35 8.27
C THR A 189 -16.22 9.83 9.28
N GLU A 190 -16.10 9.14 10.41
CA GLU A 190 -15.18 9.45 11.49
C GLU A 190 -14.15 8.35 11.68
N ARG A 191 -12.97 8.73 12.11
CA ARG A 191 -11.92 7.78 12.48
C ARG A 191 -12.12 7.33 13.93
N PRO A 192 -11.80 6.06 14.23
CA PRO A 192 -11.69 5.61 15.62
C PRO A 192 -10.71 6.49 16.41
N VAL A 193 -11.02 6.74 17.67
CA VAL A 193 -10.13 7.49 18.58
C VAL A 193 -8.76 6.79 18.62
N GLY A 194 -7.68 7.56 18.50
CA GLY A 194 -6.31 7.03 18.46
C GLY A 194 -5.81 6.63 17.07
N LEU A 195 -6.67 6.57 16.03
CA LEU A 195 -6.28 6.22 14.66
C LEU A 195 -6.26 7.45 13.73
N GLY A 196 -5.08 7.94 13.40
CA GLY A 196 -4.93 9.16 12.59
C GLY A 196 -5.12 9.00 11.09
N ARG A 197 -5.19 7.75 10.57
CA ARG A 197 -5.23 7.42 9.13
C ARG A 197 -5.86 6.05 8.90
N GLN A 198 -6.04 5.65 7.62
CA GLN A 198 -6.43 4.27 7.32
C GLN A 198 -5.40 3.27 7.87
N PHE A 199 -5.88 2.20 8.52
CA PHE A 199 -5.04 1.11 9.01
C PHE A 199 -4.65 0.19 7.85
N LEU A 200 -3.72 0.64 7.03
CA LEU A 200 -3.21 -0.10 5.87
C LEU A 200 -1.70 0.08 5.75
N HIS A 201 -0.98 -1.04 5.69
CA HIS A 201 0.48 -1.08 5.66
C HIS A 201 0.98 -2.15 4.68
N ALA A 202 1.86 -1.77 3.75
CA ALA A 202 2.54 -2.70 2.84
C ALA A 202 3.68 -3.41 3.59
N ALA A 203 3.32 -4.53 4.25
CA ALA A 203 4.18 -5.21 5.21
C ALA A 203 5.29 -6.06 4.57
N GLU A 204 5.12 -6.48 3.32
CA GLU A 204 6.10 -7.35 2.66
C GLU A 204 6.01 -7.24 1.14
N ILE A 205 7.16 -7.34 0.50
CA ILE A 205 7.27 -7.50 -0.94
C ILE A 205 8.27 -8.61 -1.29
N LYS A 206 7.94 -9.45 -2.29
CA LYS A 206 8.83 -10.44 -2.87
C LYS A 206 8.94 -10.22 -4.36
N PHE A 207 10.15 -10.27 -4.88
CA PHE A 207 10.46 -10.07 -6.29
C PHE A 207 11.70 -10.87 -6.69
N VAL A 208 11.91 -11.04 -7.99
CA VAL A 208 13.14 -11.61 -8.52
C VAL A 208 14.14 -10.48 -8.75
N HIS A 209 15.34 -10.60 -8.19
CA HIS A 209 16.37 -9.58 -8.38
C HIS A 209 16.75 -9.46 -9.85
N PRO A 210 16.69 -8.25 -10.46
CA PRO A 210 16.77 -8.06 -11.91
C PRO A 210 18.10 -8.46 -12.54
N VAL A 211 19.16 -8.56 -11.77
CA VAL A 211 20.52 -8.89 -12.24
C VAL A 211 20.91 -10.30 -11.85
N THR A 212 20.71 -10.68 -10.57
CA THR A 212 21.17 -11.97 -10.05
C THR A 212 20.18 -13.12 -10.25
N GLY A 213 18.92 -12.82 -10.57
CA GLY A 213 17.85 -13.81 -10.67
C GLY A 213 17.41 -14.43 -9.32
N LYS A 214 17.99 -14.03 -8.22
CA LYS A 214 17.64 -14.51 -6.87
C LYS A 214 16.31 -13.95 -6.42
N GLN A 215 15.50 -14.76 -5.74
CA GLN A 215 14.29 -14.26 -5.07
C GLN A 215 14.68 -13.45 -3.83
N ILE A 216 14.22 -12.21 -3.77
CA ILE A 216 14.41 -11.29 -2.64
C ILE A 216 13.06 -11.10 -1.94
N ARG A 217 13.11 -11.11 -0.61
CA ARG A 217 11.98 -10.85 0.27
C ARG A 217 12.34 -9.74 1.23
N VAL A 218 11.58 -8.65 1.18
CA VAL A 218 11.77 -7.50 2.08
C VAL A 218 10.52 -7.32 2.92
N LYS A 219 10.73 -7.09 4.22
CA LYS A 219 9.66 -6.84 5.20
C LYS A 219 9.82 -5.45 5.79
N ASP A 220 8.69 -4.83 6.07
CA ASP A 220 8.59 -3.60 6.86
C ASP A 220 7.68 -3.88 8.06
N PRO A 221 8.16 -3.74 9.30
CA PRO A 221 7.35 -3.98 10.48
C PRO A 221 6.21 -2.95 10.58
N LEU A 222 5.11 -3.36 11.24
CA LEU A 222 3.98 -2.47 11.46
C LEU A 222 4.44 -1.20 12.20
N PRO A 223 4.18 0.00 11.67
CA PRO A 223 4.67 1.24 12.26
C PRO A 223 3.99 1.53 13.60
N ALA A 224 4.69 2.30 14.43
CA ALA A 224 4.33 2.51 15.84
C ALA A 224 2.91 3.03 16.06
N ASP A 225 2.41 3.92 15.18
CA ASP A 225 1.05 4.45 15.26
C ASP A 225 -0.02 3.36 15.09
N LEU A 226 0.14 2.45 14.11
CA LEU A 226 -0.77 1.35 13.89
C LEU A 226 -0.60 0.25 14.95
N ALA A 227 0.65 -0.02 15.37
CA ALA A 227 0.93 -1.01 16.39
C ALA A 227 0.35 -0.60 17.77
N ALA A 228 0.44 0.68 18.14
CA ALA A 228 -0.17 1.22 19.35
C ALA A 228 -1.69 1.07 19.33
N PHE A 229 -2.34 1.48 18.24
CA PHE A 229 -3.79 1.34 18.07
C PHE A 229 -4.24 -0.13 18.17
N LEU A 230 -3.55 -1.04 17.50
CA LEU A 230 -3.87 -2.48 17.57
C LEU A 230 -3.73 -3.04 18.98
N LYS A 231 -2.72 -2.57 19.75
CA LYS A 231 -2.50 -2.98 21.13
C LYS A 231 -3.65 -2.53 22.06
N GLU A 232 -4.24 -1.36 21.82
CA GLU A 232 -5.38 -0.87 22.61
C GLU A 232 -6.67 -1.66 22.36
N LEU A 233 -6.79 -2.33 21.20
CA LEU A 233 -7.94 -3.15 20.85
C LEU A 233 -7.84 -4.60 21.39
N ARG A 234 -6.65 -5.05 21.81
CA ARG A 234 -6.39 -6.39 22.38
C ARG A 234 -6.63 -6.41 23.88
#